data_618487ca2b74b5853d515154fb9f9942
#
_entry.id   618487ca2b74b5853d515154fb9f9942
#
_cell.length_a   1.000
_cell.length_b   1.000
_cell.length_c   1.000
_cell.angle_alpha   90.00
_cell.angle_beta   90.00
_cell.angle_gamma   90.00
#
_symmetry.space_group_name_H-M   'P 1'
#
loop_
_entity.id
_entity.type
_entity.pdbx_description
1 polymer ?
#
loop_
_entity_poly.entity_id
_entity_poly.type
_entity_poly.pdbx_seq_one_letter_code
_entity_poly.pdbx_strand_id
1 'polypeptide(L)'
;MDKVPVVEDKAFTLYLEEYNNLLFIHCDVYKWLKSTRKKMEIHLDFLLKKYNRPIFAAQINNDNKHRKFLDMYGFKYVGVIKDFKGNDRTIFVKGVNNNG
;
A
#
# COMPACT_ATOMS: atom_id res chain seq x y z
N MET A 1 3.87 9.04 13.40
CA MET A 1 4.33 7.64 13.45
C MET A 1 5.28 7.37 12.32
N ASP A 2 6.33 6.66 12.60
CA ASP A 2 7.36 6.44 11.61
C ASP A 2 7.04 5.24 10.72
N LYS A 3 7.42 5.37 9.46
CA LYS A 3 7.36 4.26 8.52
C LYS A 3 8.50 3.30 8.80
N VAL A 4 8.19 2.03 8.87
CA VAL A 4 9.20 0.99 9.12
C VAL A 4 9.36 0.18 7.85
N PRO A 5 10.59 0.07 7.30
CA PRO A 5 10.80 -0.76 6.11
C PRO A 5 10.61 -2.23 6.48
N VAL A 6 9.80 -2.93 5.69
CA VAL A 6 9.51 -4.36 5.92
C VAL A 6 9.98 -5.24 4.76
N VAL A 7 10.17 -4.65 3.59
CA VAL A 7 10.74 -5.33 2.44
C VAL A 7 11.71 -4.38 1.76
N GLU A 8 12.95 -4.82 1.60
CA GLU A 8 13.97 -4.05 0.89
C GLU A 8 14.48 -4.87 -0.28
N ASP A 9 14.17 -4.41 -1.47
CA ASP A 9 14.60 -5.03 -2.73
C ASP A 9 15.41 -4.01 -3.50
N LYS A 10 16.19 -4.46 -4.48
CA LYS A 10 16.95 -3.54 -5.32
C LYS A 10 16.07 -2.60 -6.11
N ALA A 11 14.86 -3.05 -6.46
CA ALA A 11 13.95 -2.29 -7.29
C ALA A 11 12.96 -1.45 -6.48
N PHE A 12 12.68 -1.83 -5.23
CA PHE A 12 11.68 -1.12 -4.42
C PHE A 12 11.88 -1.37 -2.93
N THR A 13 11.27 -0.50 -2.12
CA THR A 13 11.19 -0.71 -0.67
C THR A 13 9.72 -0.55 -0.27
N LEU A 14 9.22 -1.48 0.55
CA LEU A 14 7.90 -1.38 1.14
C LEU A 14 8.03 -1.03 2.61
N TYR A 15 7.18 -0.12 3.07
CA TYR A 15 7.15 0.34 4.46
C TYR A 15 5.77 0.13 5.04
N LEU A 16 5.68 -0.12 6.33
CA LEU A 16 4.42 -0.14 7.05
C LEU A 16 4.40 0.96 8.10
N GLU A 17 3.22 1.53 8.29
CA GLU A 17 2.99 2.58 9.28
C GLU A 17 1.64 2.34 9.94
N GLU A 18 1.58 2.39 11.27
CA GLU A 18 0.30 2.36 11.97
C GLU A 18 -0.19 3.78 12.21
N TYR A 19 -1.44 4.03 11.84
CA TYR A 19 -2.08 5.33 12.05
C TYR A 19 -3.56 5.10 12.35
N ASN A 20 -4.02 5.61 13.49
CA ASN A 20 -5.42 5.44 13.94
C ASN A 20 -5.88 3.98 13.94
N ASN A 21 -5.02 3.08 14.40
CA ASN A 21 -5.26 1.63 14.43
C ASN A 21 -5.43 1.00 13.05
N LEU A 22 -5.05 1.71 12.00
CA LEU A 22 -5.04 1.18 10.63
C LEU A 22 -3.59 0.96 10.20
N LEU A 23 -3.39 -0.07 9.40
CA LEU A 23 -2.08 -0.42 8.89
C LEU A 23 -1.95 0.12 7.47
N PHE A 24 -1.06 1.09 7.28
CA PHE A 24 -0.83 1.71 5.98
C PHE A 24 0.45 1.20 5.36
N ILE A 25 0.45 1.04 4.04
CA ILE A 25 1.64 0.67 3.29
C ILE A 25 2.12 1.87 2.46
N HIS A 26 3.43 2.02 2.41
CA HIS A 26 4.09 3.00 1.56
C HIS A 26 5.11 2.27 0.71
N CYS A 27 5.36 2.76 -0.49
CA CYS A 27 6.27 2.10 -1.41
C CYS A 27 7.13 3.14 -2.13
N ASP A 28 8.43 2.89 -2.14
CA ASP A 28 9.36 3.62 -3.00
C ASP A 28 9.79 2.67 -4.12
N VAL A 29 9.54 3.04 -5.35
CA VAL A 29 9.95 2.24 -6.51
C VAL A 29 11.14 2.93 -7.17
N TYR A 30 12.27 2.23 -7.22
CA TYR A 30 13.51 2.76 -7.81
C TYR A 30 13.66 2.35 -9.26
N LYS A 31 13.22 1.12 -9.59
CA LYS A 31 13.30 0.56 -10.93
C LYS A 31 12.07 -0.29 -11.19
N TRP A 32 11.49 -0.14 -12.37
CA TRP A 32 10.37 -0.99 -12.76
C TRP A 32 10.87 -2.04 -13.76
N LEU A 33 11.23 -3.21 -13.21
CA LEU A 33 11.69 -4.36 -13.98
C LEU A 33 10.53 -5.30 -14.27
N LYS A 34 10.72 -6.22 -15.21
CA LYS A 34 9.68 -7.22 -15.51
C LYS A 34 9.26 -8.01 -14.28
N SER A 35 10.22 -8.31 -13.41
CA SER A 35 9.94 -9.11 -12.20
C SER A 35 9.37 -8.29 -11.04
N THR A 36 9.42 -6.96 -11.10
CA THR A 36 9.03 -6.09 -9.99
C THR A 36 7.56 -6.29 -9.63
N ARG A 37 6.68 -6.33 -10.63
CA ARG A 37 5.25 -6.50 -10.41
C ARG A 37 4.94 -7.78 -9.63
N LYS A 38 5.54 -8.88 -10.06
CA LYS A 38 5.31 -10.18 -9.43
C LYS A 38 5.87 -10.25 -8.02
N LYS A 39 7.07 -9.73 -7.83
CA LYS A 39 7.69 -9.68 -6.50
C LYS A 39 6.85 -8.87 -5.53
N MET A 40 6.39 -7.71 -5.95
CA MET A 40 5.58 -6.83 -5.11
C MET A 40 4.27 -7.50 -4.71
N GLU A 41 3.62 -8.16 -5.66
CA GLU A 41 2.39 -8.92 -5.41
C GLU A 41 2.60 -10.00 -4.34
N ILE A 42 3.69 -10.76 -4.48
CA ILE A 42 4.04 -11.81 -3.52
C ILE A 42 4.26 -11.23 -2.13
N HIS A 43 4.98 -10.11 -2.02
CA HIS A 43 5.25 -9.48 -0.74
C HIS A 43 3.99 -8.90 -0.10
N LEU A 44 3.10 -8.30 -0.90
CA LEU A 44 1.84 -7.78 -0.39
C LEU A 44 0.97 -8.91 0.17
N ASP A 45 0.87 -10.01 -0.55
CA ASP A 45 0.10 -11.18 -0.09
C ASP A 45 0.70 -11.75 1.20
N PHE A 46 2.02 -11.81 1.28
CA PHE A 46 2.71 -12.26 2.47
C PHE A 46 2.40 -11.35 3.68
N LEU A 47 2.42 -10.03 3.48
CA LEU A 47 2.14 -9.08 4.55
C LEU A 47 0.70 -9.19 5.05
N LEU A 48 -0.25 -9.37 4.13
CA LEU A 48 -1.65 -9.57 4.50
C LEU A 48 -1.82 -10.80 5.37
N LYS A 49 -1.16 -11.90 5.02
CA LYS A 49 -1.24 -13.14 5.79
C LYS A 49 -0.53 -13.01 7.14
N LYS A 50 0.64 -12.38 7.13
CA LYS A 50 1.44 -12.24 8.34
C LYS A 50 0.72 -11.43 9.42
N TYR A 51 0.16 -10.29 9.03
CA TYR A 51 -0.51 -9.41 9.99
C TYR A 51 -1.99 -9.73 10.16
N ASN A 52 -2.55 -10.49 9.23
CA ASN A 52 -3.96 -10.93 9.26
C ASN A 52 -4.93 -9.75 9.43
N ARG A 53 -4.67 -8.66 8.73
CA ARG A 53 -5.52 -7.47 8.78
C ARG A 53 -5.43 -6.73 7.45
N PRO A 54 -6.45 -5.94 7.11
CA PRO A 54 -6.42 -5.15 5.87
C PRO A 54 -5.25 -4.18 5.85
N ILE A 55 -4.71 -3.93 4.67
CA ILE A 55 -3.65 -2.96 4.47
C ILE A 55 -4.23 -1.78 3.68
N PHE A 56 -4.01 -0.57 4.17
CA PHE A 56 -4.50 0.65 3.56
C PHE A 56 -3.40 1.38 2.83
N ALA A 57 -3.78 2.15 1.83
CA ALA A 57 -2.87 3.03 1.11
C ALA A 57 -3.54 4.37 0.88
N ALA A 58 -2.78 5.44 1.01
CA ALA A 58 -3.27 6.79 0.71
C ALA A 58 -2.76 7.20 -0.65
N GLN A 59 -3.68 7.64 -1.52
CA GLN A 59 -3.32 8.14 -2.84
C GLN A 59 -2.80 9.56 -2.73
N ILE A 60 -1.73 9.85 -3.47
CA ILE A 60 -1.28 11.23 -3.64
C ILE A 60 -2.29 11.91 -4.56
N ASN A 61 -2.74 13.11 -4.17
CA ASN A 61 -3.77 13.84 -4.91
C ASN A 61 -3.43 14.01 -6.38
N ASN A 62 -4.42 13.71 -7.23
CA ASN A 62 -4.34 13.90 -8.69
C ASN A 62 -3.25 13.08 -9.37
N ASP A 63 -2.77 12.02 -8.71
CA ASP A 63 -1.78 11.14 -9.32
C ASP A 63 -2.46 9.91 -9.91
N ASN A 64 -2.77 9.97 -11.20
CA ASN A 64 -3.43 8.87 -11.90
C ASN A 64 -2.54 7.64 -12.02
N LYS A 65 -1.24 7.82 -12.07
CA LYS A 65 -0.30 6.70 -12.12
C LYS A 65 -0.34 5.92 -10.81
N HIS A 66 -0.38 6.63 -9.70
CA HIS A 66 -0.48 6.01 -8.39
C HIS A 66 -1.78 5.24 -8.24
N ARG A 67 -2.89 5.80 -8.74
CA ARG A 67 -4.18 5.12 -8.72
C ARG A 67 -4.16 3.83 -9.54
N LYS A 68 -3.58 3.86 -10.73
CA LYS A 68 -3.44 2.66 -11.56
C LYS A 68 -2.59 1.60 -10.87
N PHE A 69 -1.54 2.04 -10.19
CA PHE A 69 -0.69 1.16 -9.40
C PHE A 69 -1.50 0.45 -8.31
N LEU A 70 -2.30 1.20 -7.56
CA LEU A 70 -3.14 0.63 -6.51
C LEU A 70 -4.18 -0.35 -7.08
N ASP A 71 -4.83 0.02 -8.18
CA ASP A 71 -5.80 -0.86 -8.85
C ASP A 71 -5.15 -2.17 -9.30
N MET A 72 -3.94 -2.09 -9.83
CA MET A 72 -3.20 -3.25 -10.32
C MET A 72 -2.96 -4.28 -9.22
N TYR A 73 -2.76 -3.82 -7.98
CA TYR A 73 -2.51 -4.71 -6.85
C TYR A 73 -3.77 -5.04 -6.05
N GLY A 74 -4.94 -4.69 -6.57
CA GLY A 74 -6.19 -5.08 -5.95
C GLY A 74 -6.66 -4.20 -4.80
N PHE A 75 -6.10 -3.00 -4.67
CA PHE A 75 -6.60 -2.04 -3.71
C PHE A 75 -7.91 -1.43 -4.20
N LYS A 76 -8.85 -1.23 -3.29
CA LYS A 76 -10.16 -0.70 -3.62
C LYS A 76 -10.41 0.61 -2.88
N TYR A 77 -11.07 1.53 -3.54
CA TYR A 77 -11.43 2.82 -2.97
C TYR A 77 -12.34 2.64 -1.75
N VAL A 78 -12.03 3.37 -0.68
CA VAL A 78 -12.82 3.34 0.56
C VAL A 78 -13.47 4.70 0.82
N GLY A 79 -12.72 5.79 0.66
CA GLY A 79 -13.21 7.11 0.97
C GLY A 79 -12.10 8.13 1.07
N VAL A 80 -12.44 9.26 1.68
CA VAL A 80 -11.50 10.37 1.85
C VAL A 80 -11.40 10.69 3.34
N ILE A 81 -10.19 10.87 3.84
CA ILE A 81 -9.96 11.31 5.21
C ILE A 81 -9.07 12.56 5.18
N LYS A 82 -9.11 13.33 6.27
CA LYS A 82 -8.20 14.46 6.42
C LYS A 82 -6.97 14.00 7.21
N ASP A 83 -5.78 14.39 6.71
CA ASP A 83 -4.55 14.14 7.45
C ASP A 83 -4.41 15.20 8.57
N PHE A 84 -3.32 15.10 9.35
CA PHE A 84 -3.13 16.00 10.48
C PHE A 84 -2.89 17.46 10.04
N LYS A 85 -2.59 17.70 8.76
CA LYS A 85 -2.44 19.04 8.19
C LYS A 85 -3.74 19.58 7.62
N GLY A 86 -4.82 18.79 7.68
CA GLY A 86 -6.11 19.17 7.12
C GLY A 86 -6.26 18.90 5.64
N ASN A 87 -5.31 18.22 5.01
CA ASN A 87 -5.38 17.89 3.59
C ASN A 87 -6.21 16.63 3.38
N ASP A 88 -6.99 16.62 2.30
CA ASP A 88 -7.77 15.44 1.93
C ASP A 88 -6.87 14.35 1.38
N ARG A 89 -7.07 13.12 1.86
CA ARG A 89 -6.37 11.94 1.37
C ARG A 89 -7.39 10.91 0.92
N THR A 90 -7.26 10.47 -0.32
CA THR A 90 -8.09 9.38 -0.84
C THR A 90 -7.50 8.06 -0.37
N ILE A 91 -8.35 7.22 0.24
CA ILE A 91 -7.90 5.99 0.91
C ILE A 91 -8.38 4.78 0.14
N PHE A 92 -7.47 3.84 -0.02
CA PHE A 92 -7.72 2.55 -0.64
C PHE A 92 -7.40 1.44 0.35
N VAL A 93 -7.99 0.28 0.16
CA VAL A 93 -7.76 -0.88 1.03
C VAL A 93 -7.57 -2.16 0.23
N LYS A 94 -6.65 -3.00 0.69
CA LYS A 94 -6.51 -4.37 0.21
C LYS A 94 -6.83 -5.27 1.38
N GLY A 95 -7.89 -6.06 1.26
CA GLY A 95 -8.34 -6.94 2.31
C GLY A 95 -7.66 -8.29 2.29
N VAL A 96 -7.77 -9.00 3.40
CA VAL A 96 -7.34 -10.39 3.45
C VAL A 96 -8.24 -11.22 2.56
N ASN A 97 -7.66 -12.05 1.69
CA ASN A 97 -8.45 -12.92 0.83
C ASN A 97 -8.89 -14.14 1.61
N ASN A 98 -10.16 -14.14 2.02
CA ASN A 98 -10.74 -15.23 2.79
C ASN A 98 -11.45 -16.26 1.95
N ASN A 99 -11.49 -16.05 0.67
CA ASN A 99 -12.18 -16.99 -0.20
C ASN A 99 -11.18 -17.97 -0.72
N GLY A 100 -11.05 -18.93 -0.05
CA GLY A 100 -10.19 -19.84 -0.75
C GLY A 100 -10.35 -19.63 -2.21
#